data_0ee4fe9417e20b791b56b33ce491df73
#
_entry.id   0ee4fe9417e20b791b56b33ce491df73
#
_cell.length_a   1.000
_cell.length_b   1.000
_cell.length_c   1.000
_cell.angle_alpha   90.00
_cell.angle_beta   90.00
_cell.angle_gamma   90.00
#
_symmetry.space_group_name_H-M   'P 1'
#
loop_
_entity.id
_entity.type
_entity.pdbx_description
1 polymer ?
#
loop_
_entity_poly.entity_id
_entity_poly.type
_entity_poly.pdbx_seq_one_letter_code
_entity_poly.pdbx_strand_id
1 'polypeptide(L)'
;MRDALKLGLVLMVICAVSGGLLAYVHGVTSEIIDERKAQEVADAMRVVLPSAESFEKLSDDELASIKADPKFADVDEVYEGAHDGSLVGIVAKVQSPGYGGKISLLVGMDPDLTVTGLQVLGHSETPGLGANIAKPEFISEFIGRGGSHPLAVDKDGGEISAISGATISSRGMVNGVNLVRDLVNALGIAGGVGR
;
A
#
# COMPACT_ATOMS: atom_id res chain seq x y z
N MET A 1 36.56 39.65 -17.64
CA MET A 1 35.39 39.90 -16.79
C MET A 1 34.07 40.00 -17.57
N ARG A 2 33.97 40.78 -18.64
CA ARG A 2 32.73 40.93 -19.45
C ARG A 2 32.27 39.61 -20.10
N ASP A 3 33.17 38.75 -20.55
CA ASP A 3 32.81 37.46 -21.18
C ASP A 3 32.37 36.40 -20.16
N ALA A 4 32.97 36.37 -18.97
CA ALA A 4 32.51 35.52 -17.89
C ALA A 4 31.10 35.92 -17.42
N LEU A 5 30.78 37.23 -17.40
CA LEU A 5 29.44 37.71 -17.04
C LEU A 5 28.41 37.35 -18.10
N LYS A 6 28.75 37.42 -19.39
CA LYS A 6 27.89 36.98 -20.49
C LYS A 6 27.60 35.48 -20.44
N LEU A 7 28.62 34.65 -20.21
CA LEU A 7 28.42 33.20 -20.06
C LEU A 7 27.56 32.85 -18.85
N GLY A 8 27.77 33.53 -17.72
CA GLY A 8 26.93 33.37 -16.52
C GLY A 8 25.47 33.75 -16.77
N LEU A 9 25.24 34.84 -17.51
CA LEU A 9 23.88 35.27 -17.85
C LEU A 9 23.18 34.28 -18.78
N VAL A 10 23.89 33.78 -19.80
CA VAL A 10 23.35 32.76 -20.73
C VAL A 10 23.00 31.47 -19.97
N LEU A 11 23.89 31.01 -19.10
CA LEU A 11 23.62 29.82 -18.28
C LEU A 11 22.42 30.02 -17.37
N MET A 12 22.32 31.20 -16.72
CA MET A 12 21.17 31.55 -15.86
C MET A 12 19.84 31.52 -16.64
N VAL A 13 19.82 32.07 -17.86
CA VAL A 13 18.60 32.06 -18.70
C VAL A 13 18.22 30.62 -19.09
N ILE A 14 19.20 29.80 -19.48
CA ILE A 14 18.94 28.39 -19.84
C ILE A 14 18.37 27.63 -18.61
N CYS A 15 19.00 27.78 -17.45
CA CYS A 15 18.50 27.14 -16.21
C CYS A 15 17.10 27.63 -15.82
N ALA A 16 16.82 28.94 -15.94
CA ALA A 16 15.51 29.51 -15.63
C ALA A 16 14.43 29.01 -16.56
N VAL A 17 14.71 28.93 -17.88
CA VAL A 17 13.77 28.42 -18.89
C VAL A 17 13.52 26.92 -18.66
N SER A 18 14.58 26.13 -18.47
CA SER A 18 14.45 24.69 -18.25
C SER A 18 13.72 24.39 -16.93
N GLY A 19 14.07 25.08 -15.84
CA GLY A 19 13.39 24.93 -14.56
C GLY A 19 11.92 25.36 -14.61
N GLY A 20 11.63 26.46 -15.28
CA GLY A 20 10.24 26.94 -15.49
C GLY A 20 9.41 25.98 -16.32
N LEU A 21 9.99 25.39 -17.37
CA LEU A 21 9.30 24.40 -18.21
C LEU A 21 9.01 23.10 -17.40
N LEU A 22 10.00 22.62 -16.64
CA LEU A 22 9.81 21.46 -15.77
C LEU A 22 8.73 21.71 -14.71
N ALA A 23 8.75 22.86 -14.04
CA ALA A 23 7.77 23.24 -13.04
C ALA A 23 6.35 23.33 -13.64
N TYR A 24 6.22 23.90 -14.84
CA TYR A 24 4.94 23.97 -15.54
C TYR A 24 4.41 22.57 -15.88
N VAL A 25 5.24 21.72 -16.50
CA VAL A 25 4.86 20.34 -16.83
C VAL A 25 4.47 19.57 -15.56
N HIS A 26 5.25 19.69 -14.49
CA HIS A 26 4.95 19.05 -13.22
C HIS A 26 3.62 19.51 -12.64
N GLY A 27 3.34 20.83 -12.64
CA GLY A 27 2.06 21.36 -12.16
C GLY A 27 0.83 20.87 -12.91
N VAL A 28 0.93 20.74 -14.24
CA VAL A 28 -0.19 20.23 -15.05
C VAL A 28 -0.33 18.69 -14.91
N THR A 29 0.78 17.98 -14.72
CA THR A 29 0.77 16.52 -14.71
C THR A 29 0.42 15.96 -13.33
N SER A 30 0.74 16.66 -12.24
CA SER A 30 0.50 16.18 -10.87
C SER A 30 -0.99 15.96 -10.58
N GLU A 31 -1.85 16.89 -11.00
CA GLU A 31 -3.31 16.77 -10.82
C GLU A 31 -3.86 15.51 -11.51
N ILE A 32 -3.46 15.28 -12.76
CA ILE A 32 -3.89 14.10 -13.53
C ILE A 32 -3.35 12.79 -12.93
N ILE A 33 -2.13 12.83 -12.37
CA ILE A 33 -1.53 11.67 -11.71
C ILE A 33 -2.29 11.33 -10.43
N ASP A 34 -2.67 12.33 -9.64
CA ASP A 34 -3.36 12.12 -8.38
C ASP A 34 -4.79 11.62 -8.59
N GLU A 35 -5.52 12.14 -9.60
CA GLU A 35 -6.82 11.59 -10.01
C GLU A 35 -6.73 10.14 -10.48
N ARG A 36 -5.73 9.80 -11.30
CA ARG A 36 -5.52 8.42 -11.77
C ARG A 36 -5.18 7.48 -10.63
N LYS A 37 -4.33 7.90 -9.69
CA LYS A 37 -4.02 7.10 -8.51
C LYS A 37 -5.25 6.84 -7.65
N ALA A 38 -6.12 7.84 -7.47
CA ALA A 38 -7.36 7.66 -6.73
C ALA A 38 -8.30 6.65 -7.42
N GLN A 39 -8.42 6.71 -8.75
CA GLN A 39 -9.18 5.73 -9.52
C GLN A 39 -8.56 4.31 -9.45
N GLU A 40 -7.25 4.20 -9.60
CA GLU A 40 -6.54 2.91 -9.49
C GLU A 40 -6.76 2.28 -8.10
N VAL A 41 -6.74 3.07 -7.03
CA VAL A 41 -7.04 2.59 -5.67
C VAL A 41 -8.50 2.16 -5.55
N ALA A 42 -9.45 2.91 -6.12
CA ALA A 42 -10.87 2.55 -6.08
C ALA A 42 -11.16 1.24 -6.83
N ASP A 43 -10.55 1.04 -7.99
CA ASP A 43 -10.67 -0.21 -8.75
C ASP A 43 -9.98 -1.37 -8.02
N ALA A 44 -8.81 -1.11 -7.42
CA ALA A 44 -8.06 -2.08 -6.63
C ALA A 44 -8.84 -2.52 -5.38
N MET A 45 -9.57 -1.62 -4.71
CA MET A 45 -10.40 -1.97 -3.54
C MET A 45 -11.44 -3.04 -3.87
N ARG A 46 -12.10 -2.96 -5.04
CA ARG A 46 -13.06 -3.96 -5.49
C ARG A 46 -12.41 -5.32 -5.79
N VAL A 47 -11.14 -5.31 -6.19
CA VAL A 47 -10.37 -6.55 -6.42
C VAL A 47 -9.96 -7.19 -5.11
N VAL A 48 -9.56 -6.39 -4.10
CA VAL A 48 -9.07 -6.94 -2.82
C VAL A 48 -10.18 -7.28 -1.83
N LEU A 49 -11.36 -6.66 -1.95
CA LEU A 49 -12.55 -7.00 -1.14
C LEU A 49 -13.79 -7.12 -2.05
N PRO A 50 -13.90 -8.22 -2.82
CA PRO A 50 -14.97 -8.38 -3.82
C PRO A 50 -16.37 -8.53 -3.22
N SER A 51 -16.47 -8.84 -1.93
CA SER A 51 -17.74 -8.92 -1.19
C SER A 51 -18.36 -7.56 -0.88
N ALA A 52 -17.59 -6.44 -0.98
CA ALA A 52 -18.08 -5.12 -0.69
C ALA A 52 -18.67 -4.44 -1.93
N GLU A 53 -19.81 -3.78 -1.77
CA GLU A 53 -20.45 -2.95 -2.80
C GLU A 53 -20.08 -1.47 -2.65
N SER A 54 -19.85 -1.04 -1.41
CA SER A 54 -19.44 0.33 -1.08
C SER A 54 -18.26 0.35 -0.14
N PHE A 55 -17.48 1.42 -0.23
CA PHE A 55 -16.31 1.66 0.61
C PHE A 55 -16.42 3.04 1.24
N GLU A 56 -16.29 3.10 2.56
CA GLU A 56 -16.26 4.34 3.32
C GLU A 56 -14.87 4.52 3.94
N LYS A 57 -14.23 5.65 3.64
CA LYS A 57 -12.91 5.95 4.17
C LYS A 57 -13.04 6.36 5.64
N LEU A 58 -12.20 5.78 6.51
CA LEU A 58 -12.07 6.25 7.88
C LEU A 58 -11.70 7.73 7.89
N SER A 59 -12.30 8.48 8.80
CA SER A 59 -11.99 9.90 8.98
C SER A 59 -10.52 10.10 9.42
N ASP A 60 -9.98 11.26 9.12
CA ASP A 60 -8.60 11.60 9.50
C ASP A 60 -8.39 11.57 11.03
N ASP A 61 -9.42 11.90 11.82
CA ASP A 61 -9.38 11.86 13.29
C ASP A 61 -9.33 10.41 13.82
N GLU A 62 -10.11 9.50 13.23
CA GLU A 62 -10.08 8.08 13.59
C GLU A 62 -8.74 7.45 13.20
N LEU A 63 -8.25 7.75 11.99
CA LEU A 63 -6.94 7.30 11.54
C LEU A 63 -5.82 7.84 12.42
N ALA A 64 -5.88 9.11 12.85
CA ALA A 64 -4.92 9.69 13.77
C ALA A 64 -4.94 8.99 15.14
N SER A 65 -6.12 8.62 15.62
CA SER A 65 -6.27 7.85 16.87
C SER A 65 -5.62 6.47 16.77
N ILE A 66 -5.77 5.79 15.64
CA ILE A 66 -5.12 4.50 15.37
C ILE A 66 -3.60 4.67 15.32
N LYS A 67 -3.11 5.70 14.61
CA LYS A 67 -1.67 6.01 14.47
C LYS A 67 -1.01 6.51 15.75
N ALA A 68 -1.77 6.82 16.80
CA ALA A 68 -1.22 7.11 18.11
C ALA A 68 -0.46 5.91 18.70
N ASP A 69 -0.85 4.68 18.32
CA ASP A 69 -0.03 3.49 18.56
C ASP A 69 1.07 3.41 17.48
N PRO A 70 2.37 3.44 17.88
CA PRO A 70 3.49 3.34 16.93
C PRO A 70 3.45 2.13 16.01
N LYS A 71 2.75 1.07 16.42
CA LYS A 71 2.55 -0.14 15.61
C LYS A 71 1.85 0.16 14.29
N PHE A 72 0.93 1.13 14.27
CA PHE A 72 0.13 1.48 13.09
C PHE A 72 0.66 2.73 12.36
N ALA A 73 1.88 3.18 12.65
CA ALA A 73 2.46 4.35 12.00
C ALA A 73 2.56 4.22 10.46
N ASP A 74 2.73 3.01 9.98
CA ASP A 74 2.85 2.68 8.54
C ASP A 74 1.49 2.37 7.86
N VAL A 75 0.35 2.62 8.51
CA VAL A 75 -0.99 2.57 7.91
C VAL A 75 -1.26 3.91 7.24
N ASP A 76 -1.45 3.94 5.91
CA ASP A 76 -1.70 5.19 5.17
C ASP A 76 -3.19 5.53 5.15
N GLU A 77 -4.03 4.57 4.77
CA GLU A 77 -5.48 4.75 4.58
C GLU A 77 -6.22 3.48 4.99
N VAL A 78 -7.43 3.64 5.51
CA VAL A 78 -8.32 2.53 5.88
C VAL A 78 -9.71 2.81 5.32
N TYR A 79 -10.33 1.78 4.75
CA TYR A 79 -11.68 1.83 4.21
C TYR A 79 -12.50 0.68 4.80
N GLU A 80 -13.70 0.98 5.27
CA GLU A 80 -14.70 -0.01 5.64
C GLU A 80 -15.48 -0.42 4.40
N GLY A 81 -15.53 -1.73 4.13
CA GLY A 81 -16.30 -2.29 3.03
C GLY A 81 -17.65 -2.79 3.52
N ALA A 82 -18.74 -2.36 2.87
CA ALA A 82 -20.09 -2.76 3.23
C ALA A 82 -20.82 -3.41 2.04
N HIS A 83 -21.71 -4.37 2.37
CA HIS A 83 -22.66 -5.00 1.47
C HIS A 83 -24.03 -4.98 2.15
N ASP A 84 -25.06 -4.48 1.46
CA ASP A 84 -26.41 -4.29 2.02
C ASP A 84 -26.40 -3.55 3.38
N GLY A 85 -25.49 -2.58 3.55
CA GLY A 85 -25.34 -1.81 4.78
C GLY A 85 -24.69 -2.54 5.95
N SER A 86 -24.22 -3.78 5.74
CA SER A 86 -23.49 -4.56 6.74
C SER A 86 -21.98 -4.54 6.43
N LEU A 87 -21.14 -4.38 7.44
CA LEU A 87 -19.69 -4.44 7.31
C LEU A 87 -19.26 -5.85 6.89
N VAL A 88 -18.57 -5.98 5.75
CA VAL A 88 -18.06 -7.25 5.23
C VAL A 88 -16.55 -7.38 5.30
N GLY A 89 -15.86 -6.32 5.69
CA GLY A 89 -14.42 -6.31 5.87
C GLY A 89 -13.82 -4.92 5.77
N ILE A 90 -12.51 -4.85 5.81
CA ILE A 90 -11.76 -3.60 5.59
C ILE A 90 -10.79 -3.74 4.43
N VAL A 91 -10.47 -2.62 3.82
CA VAL A 91 -9.34 -2.47 2.92
C VAL A 91 -8.38 -1.45 3.55
N ALA A 92 -7.14 -1.84 3.74
CA ALA A 92 -6.13 -0.95 4.28
C ALA A 92 -4.95 -0.80 3.31
N LYS A 93 -4.52 0.45 3.12
CA LYS A 93 -3.28 0.79 2.44
C LYS A 93 -2.19 0.96 3.49
N VAL A 94 -1.15 0.15 3.37
CA VAL A 94 -0.06 0.10 4.34
C VAL A 94 1.31 0.14 3.67
N GLN A 95 2.29 0.61 4.43
CA GLN A 95 3.70 0.55 4.04
C GLN A 95 4.38 -0.54 4.86
N SER A 96 5.14 -1.40 4.20
CA SER A 96 5.92 -2.43 4.89
C SER A 96 7.37 -2.40 4.43
N PRO A 97 8.35 -2.62 5.33
CA PRO A 97 9.76 -2.61 4.96
C PRO A 97 10.09 -3.81 4.07
N GLY A 98 10.63 -3.54 2.87
CA GLY A 98 11.21 -4.53 1.98
C GLY A 98 12.74 -4.51 2.02
N TYR A 99 13.38 -5.07 0.99
CA TYR A 99 14.83 -5.05 0.83
C TYR A 99 15.32 -3.75 0.17
N GLY A 100 14.68 -3.34 -0.91
CA GLY A 100 15.03 -2.13 -1.68
C GLY A 100 14.39 -0.85 -1.15
N GLY A 101 13.46 -0.96 -0.19
CA GLY A 101 12.71 0.16 0.36
C GLY A 101 11.36 -0.28 0.89
N LYS A 102 10.47 0.68 1.11
CA LYS A 102 9.10 0.37 1.52
C LYS A 102 8.31 -0.23 0.35
N ILE A 103 7.49 -1.22 0.68
CA ILE A 103 6.51 -1.85 -0.22
C ILE A 103 5.15 -1.27 0.16
N SER A 104 4.47 -0.65 -0.79
CA SER A 104 3.11 -0.15 -0.62
C SER A 104 2.11 -1.24 -0.98
N LEU A 105 1.27 -1.61 -0.04
CA LEU A 105 0.30 -2.70 -0.16
C LEU A 105 -1.12 -2.18 0.02
N LEU A 106 -2.05 -2.76 -0.73
CA LEU A 106 -3.47 -2.69 -0.49
C LEU A 106 -3.95 -4.09 -0.10
N VAL A 107 -4.49 -4.22 1.11
CA VAL A 107 -4.89 -5.51 1.68
C VAL A 107 -6.36 -5.45 2.04
N GLY A 108 -7.14 -6.37 1.49
CA GLY A 108 -8.51 -6.65 1.90
C GLY A 108 -8.53 -7.78 2.93
N MET A 109 -9.31 -7.60 4.00
CA MET A 109 -9.43 -8.57 5.07
C MET A 109 -10.86 -8.58 5.60
N ASP A 110 -11.40 -9.77 5.77
CA ASP A 110 -12.74 -9.97 6.34
C ASP A 110 -12.73 -9.94 7.89
N PRO A 111 -13.91 -9.92 8.55
CA PRO A 111 -13.99 -9.95 10.01
C PRO A 111 -13.44 -11.23 10.66
N ASP A 112 -13.27 -12.32 9.91
CA ASP A 112 -12.66 -13.56 10.37
C ASP A 112 -11.13 -13.53 10.26
N LEU A 113 -10.55 -12.36 9.95
CA LEU A 113 -9.11 -12.13 9.76
C LEU A 113 -8.52 -12.90 8.58
N THR A 114 -9.36 -13.24 7.59
CA THR A 114 -8.94 -13.90 6.36
C THR A 114 -8.60 -12.86 5.29
N VAL A 115 -7.51 -13.04 4.60
CA VAL A 115 -7.11 -12.18 3.48
C VAL A 115 -8.05 -12.45 2.30
N THR A 116 -8.88 -11.47 1.95
CA THR A 116 -9.81 -11.56 0.81
C THR A 116 -9.14 -11.17 -0.50
N GLY A 117 -8.13 -10.30 -0.42
CA GLY A 117 -7.35 -9.87 -1.56
C GLY A 117 -6.11 -9.07 -1.14
N LEU A 118 -5.13 -9.03 -2.03
CA LEU A 118 -3.86 -8.35 -1.82
C LEU A 118 -3.36 -7.78 -3.14
N GLN A 119 -2.94 -6.52 -3.13
CA GLN A 119 -2.32 -5.87 -4.28
C GLN A 119 -1.08 -5.07 -3.87
N VAL A 120 -0.02 -5.17 -4.65
CA VAL A 120 1.18 -4.33 -4.51
C VAL A 120 0.96 -3.06 -5.32
N LEU A 121 0.85 -1.90 -4.65
CA LEU A 121 0.66 -0.60 -5.29
C LEU A 121 1.99 0.01 -5.74
N GLY A 122 3.09 -0.34 -5.07
CA GLY A 122 4.42 0.16 -5.41
C GLY A 122 5.53 -0.47 -4.58
N HIS A 123 6.71 -0.55 -5.16
CA HIS A 123 7.91 -1.05 -4.50
C HIS A 123 9.19 -0.55 -5.19
N SER A 124 10.30 -0.62 -4.48
CA SER A 124 11.66 -0.35 -5.02
C SER A 124 12.55 -1.60 -5.01
N GLU A 125 11.94 -2.78 -5.07
CA GLU A 125 12.63 -4.06 -5.02
C GLU A 125 13.43 -4.35 -6.30
N THR A 126 14.48 -5.17 -6.18
CA THR A 126 15.36 -5.56 -7.28
C THR A 126 14.58 -6.33 -8.36
N PRO A 127 14.62 -5.88 -9.64
CA PRO A 127 14.03 -6.59 -10.76
C PRO A 127 14.52 -8.05 -10.87
N GLY A 128 13.59 -8.98 -11.13
CA GLY A 128 13.90 -10.41 -11.26
C GLY A 128 14.10 -11.16 -9.92
N LEU A 129 14.17 -10.46 -8.79
CA LEU A 129 14.26 -11.01 -7.44
C LEU A 129 13.09 -10.51 -6.58
N GLY A 130 13.30 -9.49 -5.76
CA GLY A 130 12.30 -8.93 -4.87
C GLY A 130 11.05 -8.41 -5.59
N ALA A 131 11.18 -7.88 -6.81
CA ALA A 131 10.04 -7.46 -7.62
C ALA A 131 9.03 -8.58 -7.95
N ASN A 132 9.40 -9.85 -7.77
CA ASN A 132 8.48 -10.98 -7.94
C ASN A 132 7.37 -11.04 -6.89
N ILE A 133 7.45 -10.25 -5.80
CA ILE A 133 6.36 -10.09 -4.82
C ILE A 133 5.06 -9.58 -5.46
N ALA A 134 5.15 -8.83 -6.56
CA ALA A 134 4.00 -8.29 -7.26
C ALA A 134 3.37 -9.28 -8.26
N LYS A 135 3.94 -10.47 -8.43
CA LYS A 135 3.40 -11.48 -9.34
C LYS A 135 2.15 -12.14 -8.78
N PRO A 136 1.15 -12.43 -9.62
CA PRO A 136 -0.08 -13.10 -9.20
C PRO A 136 0.15 -14.44 -8.48
N GLU A 137 1.18 -15.20 -8.88
CA GLU A 137 1.51 -16.49 -8.29
C GLU A 137 1.89 -16.35 -6.81
N PHE A 138 2.66 -15.32 -6.46
CA PHE A 138 3.05 -15.07 -5.08
C PHE A 138 1.91 -14.43 -4.27
N ILE A 139 1.18 -13.48 -4.85
CA ILE A 139 0.01 -12.85 -4.22
C ILE A 139 -1.05 -13.89 -3.87
N SER A 140 -1.29 -14.88 -4.74
CA SER A 140 -2.29 -15.92 -4.53
C SER A 140 -2.03 -16.79 -3.29
N GLU A 141 -0.78 -16.88 -2.82
CA GLU A 141 -0.45 -17.61 -1.59
C GLU A 141 -1.07 -16.99 -0.33
N PHE A 142 -1.44 -15.72 -0.37
CA PHE A 142 -2.05 -15.03 0.77
C PHE A 142 -3.57 -15.16 0.81
N ILE A 143 -4.22 -15.31 -0.35
CA ILE A 143 -5.67 -15.26 -0.47
C ILE A 143 -6.32 -16.46 0.24
N GLY A 144 -7.33 -16.20 1.08
CA GLY A 144 -8.00 -17.21 1.88
C GLY A 144 -7.21 -17.69 3.10
N ARG A 145 -6.05 -17.10 3.37
CA ARG A 145 -5.22 -17.41 4.54
C ARG A 145 -5.36 -16.38 5.64
N GLY A 146 -4.94 -16.71 6.85
CA GLY A 146 -5.04 -15.87 8.03
C GLY A 146 -5.87 -16.54 9.12
N GLY A 147 -6.93 -15.88 9.58
CA GLY A 147 -7.76 -16.39 10.70
C GLY A 147 -7.07 -16.18 12.05
N SER A 148 -7.06 -17.17 12.92
CA SER A 148 -6.61 -17.05 14.32
C SER A 148 -5.10 -16.81 14.49
N HIS A 149 -4.28 -17.12 13.47
CA HIS A 149 -2.82 -17.03 13.58
C HIS A 149 -2.25 -16.02 12.57
N PRO A 150 -1.19 -15.29 12.93
CA PRO A 150 -0.48 -14.44 11.99
C PRO A 150 0.21 -15.29 10.91
N LEU A 151 0.30 -14.73 9.70
CA LEU A 151 1.02 -15.37 8.61
C LEU A 151 2.54 -15.30 8.85
N ALA A 152 3.27 -16.28 8.33
CA ALA A 152 4.72 -16.29 8.30
C ALA A 152 5.21 -16.95 6.99
N VAL A 153 6.45 -16.63 6.60
CA VAL A 153 7.10 -17.33 5.48
C VAL A 153 7.57 -18.73 5.91
N ASP A 154 7.72 -19.64 4.97
CA ASP A 154 8.22 -21.01 5.18
C ASP A 154 9.55 -21.05 5.94
N LYS A 155 10.43 -20.09 5.68
CA LYS A 155 11.72 -19.94 6.37
C LYS A 155 11.58 -19.64 7.87
N ASP A 156 10.44 -19.13 8.28
CA ASP A 156 10.12 -18.79 9.66
C ASP A 156 9.07 -19.76 10.25
N GLY A 157 8.84 -20.90 9.56
CA GLY A 157 7.91 -21.95 10.00
C GLY A 157 6.46 -21.70 9.60
N GLY A 158 6.18 -20.77 8.70
CA GLY A 158 4.85 -20.46 8.20
C GLY A 158 4.52 -21.16 6.88
N GLU A 159 3.42 -20.73 6.27
CA GLU A 159 2.82 -21.35 5.07
C GLU A 159 3.09 -20.59 3.77
N ILE A 160 3.65 -19.38 3.82
CA ILE A 160 3.94 -18.58 2.62
C ILE A 160 5.32 -18.96 2.09
N SER A 161 5.38 -19.42 0.86
CA SER A 161 6.64 -19.86 0.22
C SER A 161 7.51 -18.63 -0.09
N ALA A 162 8.61 -18.42 0.64
CA ALA A 162 9.49 -17.29 0.39
C ALA A 162 10.13 -17.38 -1.01
N ILE A 163 10.11 -16.25 -1.74
CA ILE A 163 10.75 -16.16 -3.05
C ILE A 163 12.26 -16.38 -2.89
N SER A 164 12.79 -17.33 -3.67
CA SER A 164 14.22 -17.66 -3.65
C SER A 164 15.07 -16.42 -3.96
N GLY A 165 16.02 -16.11 -3.08
CA GLY A 165 16.85 -14.89 -3.17
C GLY A 165 16.15 -13.59 -2.77
N ALA A 166 14.87 -13.62 -2.34
CA ALA A 166 14.12 -12.44 -1.95
C ALA A 166 13.32 -12.63 -0.64
N THR A 167 13.88 -13.34 0.32
CA THR A 167 13.21 -13.64 1.60
C THR A 167 12.84 -12.37 2.39
N ILE A 168 13.66 -11.32 2.32
CA ILE A 168 13.37 -10.04 3.00
C ILE A 168 12.13 -9.39 2.39
N SER A 169 12.02 -9.33 1.07
CA SER A 169 10.85 -8.81 0.37
C SER A 169 9.59 -9.65 0.66
N SER A 170 9.74 -10.99 0.72
CA SER A 170 8.64 -11.91 1.09
C SER A 170 8.17 -11.68 2.53
N ARG A 171 9.10 -11.48 3.49
CA ARG A 171 8.76 -11.08 4.86
C ARG A 171 8.08 -9.72 4.93
N GLY A 172 8.50 -8.77 4.07
CA GLY A 172 7.86 -7.48 3.94
C GLY A 172 6.36 -7.61 3.59
N MET A 173 6.04 -8.46 2.63
CA MET A 173 4.64 -8.74 2.27
C MET A 173 3.85 -9.33 3.46
N VAL A 174 4.40 -10.34 4.12
CA VAL A 174 3.80 -10.98 5.30
C VAL A 174 3.59 -9.98 6.44
N ASN A 175 4.58 -9.14 6.72
CA ASN A 175 4.49 -8.11 7.77
C ASN A 175 3.39 -7.08 7.47
N GLY A 176 3.26 -6.66 6.21
CA GLY A 176 2.21 -5.74 5.79
C GLY A 176 0.80 -6.34 5.97
N VAL A 177 0.62 -7.61 5.62
CA VAL A 177 -0.65 -8.33 5.82
C VAL A 177 -0.95 -8.50 7.32
N ASN A 178 0.04 -8.88 8.13
CA ASN A 178 -0.12 -9.00 9.57
C ASN A 178 -0.43 -7.65 10.25
N LEU A 179 0.12 -6.54 9.73
CA LEU A 179 -0.22 -5.20 10.21
C LEU A 179 -1.72 -4.91 10.04
N VAL A 180 -2.29 -5.27 8.87
CA VAL A 180 -3.72 -5.12 8.62
C VAL A 180 -4.55 -6.04 9.52
N ARG A 181 -4.11 -7.27 9.74
CA ARG A 181 -4.73 -8.19 10.69
C ARG A 181 -4.82 -7.60 12.09
N ASP A 182 -3.72 -7.04 12.57
CA ASP A 182 -3.67 -6.40 13.88
C ASP A 182 -4.56 -5.15 13.95
N LEU A 183 -4.68 -4.43 12.82
CA LEU A 183 -5.58 -3.29 12.68
C LEU A 183 -7.06 -3.71 12.79
N VAL A 184 -7.49 -4.80 12.11
CA VAL A 184 -8.85 -5.35 12.22
C VAL A 184 -9.19 -5.71 13.67
N ASN A 185 -8.23 -6.31 14.39
CA ASN A 185 -8.39 -6.60 15.81
C ASN A 185 -8.51 -5.33 16.67
N ALA A 186 -7.67 -4.33 16.41
CA ALA A 186 -7.68 -3.05 17.14
C ALA A 186 -8.97 -2.25 16.92
N LEU A 187 -9.56 -2.33 15.73
CA LEU A 187 -10.85 -1.72 15.40
C LEU A 187 -12.05 -2.46 16.02
N GLY A 188 -11.83 -3.65 16.61
CA GLY A 188 -12.91 -4.47 17.18
C GLY A 188 -13.86 -5.08 16.14
N ILE A 189 -13.42 -5.18 14.89
CA ILE A 189 -14.20 -5.74 13.76
C ILE A 189 -14.09 -7.26 13.76
N ALA A 190 -13.04 -7.81 14.33
CA ALA A 190 -12.81 -9.25 14.36
C ALA A 190 -13.97 -9.99 15.06
N GLY A 191 -14.45 -11.07 14.42
CA GLY A 191 -15.55 -11.89 14.94
C GLY A 191 -16.96 -11.39 14.65
N GLY A 192 -17.13 -10.44 13.70
CA GLY A 192 -18.44 -10.02 13.20
C GLY A 192 -19.27 -9.20 14.20
N VAL A 193 -18.67 -8.63 15.23
CA VAL A 193 -19.35 -7.70 16.15
C VAL A 193 -19.30 -6.31 15.50
N GLY A 194 -20.26 -6.07 14.58
CA GLY A 194 -20.44 -4.76 13.95
C GLY A 194 -20.77 -3.67 14.99
N ARG A 195 -20.23 -2.46 14.73
CA ARG A 195 -20.70 -1.23 15.36
C ARG A 195 -22.09 -0.87 14.89
#